data_7f1a3edd055634ed59408f24b27d02d7
#
_entry.id   7f1a3edd055634ed59408f24b27d02d7
#
_cell.length_a   1.000
_cell.length_b   1.000
_cell.length_c   1.000
_cell.angle_alpha   90.00
_cell.angle_beta   90.00
_cell.angle_gamma   90.00
#
_symmetry.space_group_name_H-M   'P 1'
#
loop_
_entity.id
_entity.type
_entity.pdbx_description
1 polymer ?
#
loop_
_entity_poly.entity_id
_entity_poly.type
_entity_poly.pdbx_seq_one_letter_code
_entity_poly.pdbx_strand_id
1 'polypeptide(L)'
;MKHLQITTIAAVLLVTQASLADTPQVDISNVRKVFDNGHHNAFTDLTVFKGVFYLSFRSCPDGHGVSPNASVIILASKDTSEWKQVHTFSVPKRDTRDPHFLVFKDRLFVYTGTWYSGDGPAKSNVDLELNLHLGYTVWSKDGAKWSEPTLLDGTFGHYVWRAAAFGEKAFLCGRRKVGFEVGPKGEPNEIESLMLESNDGLIWQKRATFQETAGDETAFLFDRQGGILGIGRRRGTAQLLQSDPPYTKWVRRNLDRHIGGPLIAKWGGRMVVGGRHSTDRGPKTSMCWLVGSELHEFAELPSGGDNSYPGFVVITPMEAVMSWYSSHEGKSSIYMADLEIRTDKGADLLRKHGGKTGEELKSAGN
;
A
#
# COMPACT_ATOMS: atom_id res chain seq x y z
N MET A 1 32.60 14.26 50.25
CA MET A 1 32.23 14.25 48.82
C MET A 1 32.17 12.78 48.37
N LYS A 2 30.96 12.25 48.14
CA LYS A 2 30.73 10.88 47.67
C LYS A 2 30.48 10.94 46.17
N HIS A 3 31.36 10.36 45.38
CA HIS A 3 31.18 10.23 43.92
C HIS A 3 30.12 9.17 43.64
N LEU A 4 29.03 9.57 42.99
CA LEU A 4 28.01 8.69 42.47
C LEU A 4 28.44 8.29 41.05
N GLN A 5 28.83 7.03 40.87
CA GLN A 5 29.08 6.47 39.55
C GLN A 5 27.73 6.07 38.95
N ILE A 6 27.37 6.73 37.85
CA ILE A 6 26.21 6.37 37.03
C ILE A 6 26.69 5.33 36.00
N THR A 7 26.30 4.09 36.23
CA THR A 7 26.55 2.99 35.25
C THR A 7 25.47 3.05 34.18
N THR A 8 25.85 3.50 32.98
CA THR A 8 24.97 3.48 31.81
C THR A 8 24.90 2.06 31.29
N ILE A 9 23.76 1.39 31.51
CA ILE A 9 23.48 0.08 30.89
C ILE A 9 23.04 0.34 29.45
N ALA A 10 23.93 0.09 28.51
CA ALA A 10 23.56 0.04 27.09
C ALA A 10 22.77 -1.24 26.83
N ALA A 11 21.49 -1.13 26.62
CA ALA A 11 20.66 -2.24 26.13
C ALA A 11 21.04 -2.51 24.65
N VAL A 12 21.83 -3.56 24.44
CA VAL A 12 22.10 -4.09 23.11
C VAL A 12 20.83 -4.85 22.68
N LEU A 13 20.05 -4.25 21.81
CA LEU A 13 19.00 -4.95 21.06
C LEU A 13 19.67 -6.00 20.17
N LEU A 14 19.61 -7.27 20.59
CA LEU A 14 19.89 -8.41 19.73
C LEU A 14 18.79 -8.47 18.67
N VAL A 15 19.03 -7.84 17.53
CA VAL A 15 18.31 -8.15 16.29
C VAL A 15 18.77 -9.54 15.88
N THR A 16 18.01 -10.57 16.19
CA THR A 16 18.20 -11.90 15.62
C THR A 16 18.12 -11.75 14.12
N GLN A 17 19.26 -11.96 13.43
CA GLN A 17 19.30 -12.10 11.98
C GLN A 17 18.46 -13.34 11.64
N ALA A 18 17.25 -13.14 11.14
CA ALA A 18 16.48 -14.21 10.54
C ALA A 18 17.27 -14.68 9.32
N SER A 19 17.65 -15.94 9.29
CA SER A 19 18.38 -16.57 8.20
C SER A 19 17.50 -16.64 6.95
N LEU A 20 18.09 -16.53 5.76
CA LEU A 20 17.45 -16.78 4.46
C LEU A 20 16.68 -18.11 4.39
N ALA A 21 17.16 -19.13 5.13
CA ALA A 21 16.54 -20.46 5.21
C ALA A 21 15.16 -20.46 5.90
N ASP A 22 14.69 -19.32 6.42
CA ASP A 22 13.55 -19.25 7.33
C ASP A 22 12.35 -18.45 6.75
N THR A 23 12.37 -18.10 5.46
CA THR A 23 11.21 -17.44 4.82
C THR A 23 10.23 -18.50 4.32
N PRO A 24 8.97 -18.49 4.82
CA PRO A 24 8.00 -19.51 4.43
C PRO A 24 7.61 -19.35 2.97
N GLN A 25 7.36 -20.47 2.31
CA GLN A 25 6.75 -20.50 0.99
C GLN A 25 5.26 -20.12 1.10
N VAL A 26 4.74 -19.52 0.05
CA VAL A 26 3.34 -19.13 -0.06
C VAL A 26 2.74 -19.73 -1.31
N ASP A 27 1.61 -20.41 -1.16
CA ASP A 27 0.79 -20.84 -2.27
C ASP A 27 -0.15 -19.72 -2.70
N ILE A 28 -0.17 -19.46 -4.01
CA ILE A 28 -1.09 -18.54 -4.64
C ILE A 28 -2.14 -19.38 -5.39
N SER A 29 -3.39 -19.16 -5.06
CA SER A 29 -4.51 -19.91 -5.63
C SER A 29 -5.64 -18.99 -6.05
N ASN A 30 -6.60 -19.53 -6.79
CA ASN A 30 -7.84 -18.85 -7.15
C ASN A 30 -7.60 -17.45 -7.75
N VAL A 31 -6.60 -17.34 -8.64
CA VAL A 31 -6.34 -16.10 -9.39
C VAL A 31 -7.53 -15.84 -10.31
N ARG A 32 -8.19 -14.68 -10.13
CA ARG A 32 -9.42 -14.34 -10.84
C ARG A 32 -9.53 -12.88 -11.17
N LYS A 33 -10.14 -12.56 -12.30
CA LYS A 33 -10.59 -11.22 -12.65
C LYS A 33 -11.90 -10.96 -11.93
N VAL A 34 -11.95 -9.88 -11.13
CA VAL A 34 -13.13 -9.52 -10.31
C VAL A 34 -13.87 -8.31 -10.84
N PHE A 35 -13.22 -7.50 -11.70
CA PHE A 35 -13.90 -6.37 -12.33
C PHE A 35 -13.26 -5.99 -13.66
N ASP A 36 -14.12 -5.75 -14.65
CA ASP A 36 -13.79 -5.20 -15.96
C ASP A 36 -15.05 -4.59 -16.56
N ASN A 37 -15.01 -3.30 -16.86
CA ASN A 37 -16.10 -2.57 -17.53
C ASN A 37 -15.65 -1.97 -18.87
N GLY A 38 -14.50 -2.40 -19.36
CA GLY A 38 -13.91 -1.89 -20.59
C GLY A 38 -13.15 -0.57 -20.45
N HIS A 39 -13.13 0.02 -19.25
CA HIS A 39 -12.35 1.21 -18.92
C HIS A 39 -10.97 0.84 -18.41
N HIS A 40 -10.13 1.86 -18.13
CA HIS A 40 -8.91 1.70 -17.38
C HIS A 40 -9.24 1.60 -15.88
N ASN A 41 -9.16 0.39 -15.31
CA ASN A 41 -9.41 0.12 -13.90
C ASN A 41 -8.07 -0.09 -13.19
N ALA A 42 -7.76 0.71 -12.15
CA ALA A 42 -6.43 0.75 -11.57
C ALA A 42 -6.42 1.20 -10.10
N PHE A 43 -5.26 1.00 -9.42
CA PHE A 43 -4.99 1.52 -8.09
C PHE A 43 -5.92 0.93 -7.05
N THR A 44 -5.74 -0.37 -6.77
CA THR A 44 -6.63 -1.09 -5.84
C THR A 44 -6.27 -0.84 -4.39
N ASP A 45 -7.27 -0.89 -3.52
CA ASP A 45 -7.10 -1.13 -2.09
C ASP A 45 -8.18 -2.07 -1.57
N LEU A 46 -7.88 -2.82 -0.51
CA LEU A 46 -8.72 -3.87 0.04
C LEU A 46 -8.76 -3.78 1.55
N THR A 47 -9.95 -3.91 2.15
CA THR A 47 -10.12 -3.90 3.60
C THR A 47 -11.30 -4.74 4.04
N VAL A 48 -11.41 -4.97 5.36
CA VAL A 48 -12.60 -5.53 6.00
C VAL A 48 -13.19 -4.51 6.95
N PHE A 49 -14.50 -4.30 6.84
CA PHE A 49 -15.26 -3.47 7.76
C PHE A 49 -16.55 -4.17 8.16
N LYS A 50 -16.75 -4.36 9.49
CA LYS A 50 -17.94 -5.04 10.05
C LYS A 50 -18.21 -6.42 9.43
N GLY A 51 -17.14 -7.19 9.15
CA GLY A 51 -17.23 -8.55 8.59
C GLY A 51 -17.54 -8.61 7.08
N VAL A 52 -17.49 -7.48 6.38
CA VAL A 52 -17.66 -7.38 4.93
C VAL A 52 -16.36 -6.91 4.30
N PHE A 53 -15.95 -7.52 3.20
CA PHE A 53 -14.80 -7.08 2.39
C PHE A 53 -15.19 -5.92 1.50
N TYR A 54 -14.30 -4.94 1.39
CA TYR A 54 -14.45 -3.79 0.50
C TYR A 54 -13.22 -3.67 -0.38
N LEU A 55 -13.46 -3.50 -1.67
CA LEU A 55 -12.44 -3.30 -2.70
C LEU A 55 -12.72 -1.96 -3.38
N SER A 56 -11.73 -1.08 -3.42
CA SER A 56 -11.82 0.21 -4.12
C SER A 56 -10.78 0.29 -5.23
N PHE A 57 -11.11 1.00 -6.28
CA PHE A 57 -10.22 1.28 -7.40
C PHE A 57 -10.71 2.48 -8.22
N ARG A 58 -9.81 3.09 -9.00
CA ARG A 58 -10.15 4.08 -10.01
C ARG A 58 -10.67 3.39 -11.27
N SER A 59 -11.71 3.96 -11.89
CA SER A 59 -12.17 3.60 -13.24
C SER A 59 -12.23 4.85 -14.11
N CYS A 60 -11.63 4.82 -15.30
CA CYS A 60 -11.59 5.95 -16.21
C CYS A 60 -11.73 5.50 -17.67
N PRO A 61 -12.72 6.02 -18.41
CA PRO A 61 -12.90 5.72 -19.84
C PRO A 61 -11.74 6.22 -20.71
N ASP A 62 -11.07 7.29 -20.29
CA ASP A 62 -10.00 7.96 -21.05
C ASP A 62 -8.61 7.33 -20.84
N GLY A 63 -8.52 6.23 -20.07
CA GLY A 63 -7.26 5.53 -19.82
C GLY A 63 -6.53 5.98 -18.56
N HIS A 64 -5.19 5.77 -18.53
CA HIS A 64 -4.33 6.06 -17.37
C HIS A 64 -4.14 7.56 -17.12
N GLY A 65 -4.19 8.38 -18.16
CA GLY A 65 -3.93 9.82 -18.09
C GLY A 65 -4.83 10.54 -17.09
N VAL A 66 -4.46 11.76 -16.73
CA VAL A 66 -5.24 12.60 -15.84
C VAL A 66 -6.52 13.07 -16.56
N SER A 67 -7.69 12.72 -16.01
CA SER A 67 -8.99 13.04 -16.61
C SER A 67 -10.06 13.30 -15.55
N PRO A 68 -10.95 14.30 -15.77
CA PRO A 68 -12.08 14.56 -14.89
C PRO A 68 -13.18 13.50 -15.00
N ASN A 69 -13.09 12.60 -15.99
CA ASN A 69 -14.02 11.48 -16.17
C ASN A 69 -13.67 10.27 -15.29
N ALA A 70 -12.57 10.37 -14.53
CA ALA A 70 -12.20 9.34 -13.58
C ALA A 70 -13.14 9.32 -12.37
N SER A 71 -13.51 8.13 -11.94
CA SER A 71 -14.29 7.89 -10.72
C SER A 71 -13.64 6.80 -9.88
N VAL A 72 -13.90 6.82 -8.58
CA VAL A 72 -13.61 5.71 -7.69
C VAL A 72 -14.86 4.83 -7.59
N ILE A 73 -14.67 3.52 -7.77
CA ILE A 73 -15.69 2.49 -7.56
C ILE A 73 -15.37 1.76 -6.27
N ILE A 74 -16.41 1.48 -5.47
CA ILE A 74 -16.32 0.68 -4.25
C ILE A 74 -17.21 -0.55 -4.42
N LEU A 75 -16.60 -1.73 -4.32
CA LEU A 75 -17.29 -3.02 -4.31
C LEU A 75 -17.30 -3.57 -2.89
N ALA A 76 -18.31 -4.36 -2.57
CA ALA A 76 -18.42 -5.13 -1.32
C ALA A 76 -18.67 -6.61 -1.60
N SER A 77 -18.13 -7.47 -0.75
CA SER A 77 -18.31 -8.93 -0.78
C SER A 77 -18.33 -9.51 0.63
N LYS A 78 -19.05 -10.60 0.82
CA LYS A 78 -19.04 -11.35 2.09
C LYS A 78 -17.95 -12.41 2.14
N ASP A 79 -17.48 -12.87 0.99
CA ASP A 79 -16.66 -14.09 0.84
C ASP A 79 -15.52 -13.94 -0.17
N THR A 80 -15.35 -12.75 -0.77
CA THR A 80 -14.36 -12.43 -1.81
C THR A 80 -14.62 -13.11 -3.18
N SER A 81 -15.67 -13.91 -3.32
CA SER A 81 -16.03 -14.56 -4.59
C SER A 81 -17.00 -13.71 -5.42
N GLU A 82 -18.06 -13.23 -4.80
CA GLU A 82 -19.06 -12.38 -5.45
C GLU A 82 -18.93 -10.93 -4.97
N TRP A 83 -18.77 -10.02 -5.94
CA TRP A 83 -18.59 -8.59 -5.69
C TRP A 83 -19.78 -7.77 -6.18
N LYS A 84 -20.26 -6.84 -5.36
CA LYS A 84 -21.35 -5.94 -5.65
C LYS A 84 -20.88 -4.49 -5.54
N GLN A 85 -21.14 -3.70 -6.57
CA GLN A 85 -20.90 -2.25 -6.46
C GLN A 85 -21.85 -1.64 -5.44
N VAL A 86 -21.29 -1.00 -4.41
CA VAL A 86 -22.04 -0.36 -3.34
C VAL A 86 -21.95 1.16 -3.38
N HIS A 87 -20.93 1.70 -4.03
CA HIS A 87 -20.78 3.15 -4.20
C HIS A 87 -19.88 3.47 -5.40
N THR A 88 -20.06 4.67 -5.93
CA THR A 88 -19.14 5.32 -6.87
C THR A 88 -19.16 6.82 -6.64
N PHE A 89 -18.01 7.47 -6.80
CA PHE A 89 -17.92 8.92 -6.68
C PHE A 89 -16.82 9.49 -7.56
N SER A 90 -16.94 10.76 -7.89
CA SER A 90 -15.93 11.56 -8.57
C SER A 90 -15.93 12.99 -8.00
N VAL A 91 -14.85 13.72 -8.26
CA VAL A 91 -14.73 15.13 -7.89
C VAL A 91 -14.72 15.96 -9.17
N PRO A 92 -15.65 16.92 -9.35
CA PRO A 92 -15.73 17.71 -10.56
C PRO A 92 -14.42 18.40 -10.95
N LYS A 93 -14.06 18.37 -12.24
CA LYS A 93 -12.83 18.96 -12.79
C LYS A 93 -11.52 18.34 -12.28
N ARG A 94 -11.60 17.17 -11.67
CA ARG A 94 -10.45 16.48 -11.08
C ARG A 94 -10.43 15.01 -11.48
N ASP A 95 -9.26 14.49 -11.71
CA ASP A 95 -9.03 13.06 -11.74
C ASP A 95 -9.05 12.54 -10.30
N THR A 96 -10.05 11.74 -9.97
CA THR A 96 -10.22 11.10 -8.66
C THR A 96 -9.57 9.73 -8.70
N ARG A 97 -8.40 9.56 -8.03
CA ARG A 97 -7.59 8.34 -8.15
C ARG A 97 -6.93 7.91 -6.84
N ASP A 98 -6.32 6.73 -6.87
CA ASP A 98 -5.58 6.11 -5.77
C ASP A 98 -6.42 6.04 -4.47
N PRO A 99 -7.60 5.38 -4.50
CA PRO A 99 -8.42 5.26 -3.32
C PRO A 99 -7.77 4.34 -2.29
N HIS A 100 -7.74 4.79 -1.03
CA HIS A 100 -7.22 4.01 0.10
C HIS A 100 -8.19 4.00 1.27
N PHE A 101 -8.41 2.82 1.82
CA PHE A 101 -9.28 2.63 2.97
C PHE A 101 -8.61 2.97 4.30
N LEU A 102 -9.44 3.45 5.22
CA LEU A 102 -9.12 3.50 6.64
C LEU A 102 -10.36 3.20 7.47
N VAL A 103 -10.30 2.22 8.35
CA VAL A 103 -11.28 2.04 9.41
C VAL A 103 -10.85 2.88 10.61
N PHE A 104 -11.64 3.88 10.96
CA PHE A 104 -11.34 4.80 12.06
C PHE A 104 -12.61 5.33 12.71
N LYS A 105 -12.69 5.28 14.06
CA LYS A 105 -13.83 5.75 14.86
C LYS A 105 -15.19 5.27 14.32
N ASP A 106 -15.34 3.96 14.16
CA ASP A 106 -16.56 3.28 13.67
C ASP A 106 -17.00 3.67 12.25
N ARG A 107 -16.12 4.27 11.47
CA ARG A 107 -16.35 4.64 10.06
C ARG A 107 -15.36 3.94 9.15
N LEU A 108 -15.83 3.62 7.96
CA LEU A 108 -14.98 3.24 6.84
C LEU A 108 -14.79 4.48 5.97
N PHE A 109 -13.58 5.01 5.93
CA PHE A 109 -13.17 6.10 5.05
C PHE A 109 -12.54 5.53 3.78
N VAL A 110 -12.74 6.25 2.65
CA VAL A 110 -11.99 6.07 1.41
C VAL A 110 -11.34 7.40 1.07
N TYR A 111 -10.06 7.52 1.31
CA TYR A 111 -9.26 8.68 0.94
C TYR A 111 -8.82 8.58 -0.51
N THR A 112 -8.79 9.70 -1.21
CA THR A 112 -8.32 9.77 -2.60
C THR A 112 -7.52 11.04 -2.83
N GLY A 113 -6.40 10.92 -3.51
CA GLY A 113 -5.68 12.03 -4.10
C GLY A 113 -6.36 12.49 -5.39
N THR A 114 -6.31 13.78 -5.68
CA THR A 114 -6.91 14.29 -6.91
C THR A 114 -5.96 15.21 -7.67
N TRP A 115 -5.97 15.07 -8.99
CA TRP A 115 -5.28 15.97 -9.92
C TRP A 115 -6.28 16.92 -10.56
N TYR A 116 -6.00 18.21 -10.54
CA TYR A 116 -6.84 19.16 -11.27
C TYR A 116 -6.58 19.02 -12.79
N SER A 117 -7.64 18.80 -13.55
CA SER A 117 -7.59 18.64 -15.01
C SER A 117 -8.49 19.63 -15.77
N GLY A 118 -9.33 20.40 -15.05
CA GLY A 118 -10.32 21.27 -15.68
C GLY A 118 -11.49 20.48 -16.29
N ASP A 119 -11.95 20.92 -17.45
CA ASP A 119 -13.16 20.39 -18.08
C ASP A 119 -12.88 19.19 -19.03
N GLY A 120 -11.63 18.79 -19.21
CA GLY A 120 -11.25 17.67 -20.08
C GLY A 120 -9.97 16.96 -19.67
N PRO A 121 -9.64 15.84 -20.32
CA PRO A 121 -8.40 15.13 -20.08
C PRO A 121 -7.16 16.02 -20.29
N ALA A 122 -6.18 15.88 -19.40
CA ALA A 122 -4.93 16.61 -19.52
C ALA A 122 -4.17 16.15 -20.78
N LYS A 123 -3.69 17.12 -21.59
CA LYS A 123 -2.91 16.83 -22.81
C LYS A 123 -1.53 16.28 -22.52
N SER A 124 -0.95 16.66 -21.37
CA SER A 124 0.37 16.21 -20.92
C SER A 124 0.43 16.21 -19.39
N ASN A 125 1.06 15.17 -18.82
CA ASN A 125 1.26 15.11 -17.37
C ASN A 125 2.41 16.01 -16.89
N VAL A 126 3.25 16.54 -17.79
CA VAL A 126 4.36 17.44 -17.41
C VAL A 126 3.89 18.87 -17.14
N ASP A 127 2.73 19.25 -17.66
CA ASP A 127 2.16 20.60 -17.49
C ASP A 127 1.23 20.71 -16.27
N LEU A 128 1.10 19.63 -15.50
CA LEU A 128 0.21 19.59 -14.34
C LEU A 128 0.85 20.30 -13.13
N GLU A 129 0.10 21.25 -12.57
CA GLU A 129 0.51 21.97 -11.36
C GLU A 129 0.29 21.11 -10.12
N LEU A 130 1.39 20.69 -9.47
CA LEU A 130 1.34 19.84 -8.27
C LEU A 130 0.72 20.54 -7.07
N ASN A 131 0.84 21.87 -6.96
CA ASN A 131 0.26 22.62 -5.88
C ASN A 131 -1.28 22.68 -5.91
N LEU A 132 -1.89 22.21 -7.01
CA LEU A 132 -3.35 22.06 -7.13
C LEU A 132 -3.86 20.69 -6.66
N HIS A 133 -2.98 19.83 -6.13
CA HIS A 133 -3.43 18.59 -5.49
C HIS A 133 -4.32 18.89 -4.28
N LEU A 134 -5.35 18.09 -4.12
CA LEU A 134 -6.26 18.10 -2.97
C LEU A 134 -6.62 16.66 -2.61
N GLY A 135 -6.73 16.40 -1.33
CA GLY A 135 -7.30 15.17 -0.81
C GLY A 135 -8.81 15.29 -0.65
N TYR A 136 -9.51 14.21 -0.97
CA TYR A 136 -10.95 14.05 -0.72
C TYR A 136 -11.21 12.71 -0.03
N THR A 137 -12.38 12.60 0.57
CA THR A 137 -12.86 11.35 1.15
C THR A 137 -14.37 11.19 0.97
N VAL A 138 -14.80 9.95 0.87
CA VAL A 138 -16.14 9.51 1.23
C VAL A 138 -16.05 8.60 2.43
N TRP A 139 -17.08 8.54 3.27
CA TRP A 139 -17.10 7.66 4.43
C TRP A 139 -18.47 7.05 4.66
N SER A 140 -18.50 5.91 5.32
CA SER A 140 -19.69 5.19 5.70
C SER A 140 -19.61 4.66 7.13
N LYS A 141 -20.74 4.61 7.84
CA LYS A 141 -20.86 3.96 9.16
C LYS A 141 -21.32 2.51 9.05
N ASP A 142 -21.99 2.15 7.98
CA ASP A 142 -22.62 0.85 7.78
C ASP A 142 -22.16 0.10 6.53
N GLY A 143 -21.33 0.77 5.70
CA GLY A 143 -20.85 0.24 4.42
C GLY A 143 -21.87 0.27 3.29
N ALA A 144 -23.11 0.74 3.57
CA ALA A 144 -24.20 0.81 2.60
C ALA A 144 -24.56 2.25 2.22
N LYS A 145 -24.56 3.16 3.20
CA LYS A 145 -24.81 4.59 3.00
C LYS A 145 -23.49 5.35 3.09
N TRP A 146 -23.17 6.09 2.03
CA TRP A 146 -21.92 6.83 1.90
C TRP A 146 -22.18 8.33 1.91
N SER A 147 -21.22 9.09 2.43
CA SER A 147 -21.24 10.54 2.37
C SER A 147 -21.00 11.02 0.94
N GLU A 148 -21.35 12.28 0.67
CA GLU A 148 -20.82 13.00 -0.50
C GLU A 148 -19.31 13.18 -0.38
N PRO A 149 -18.60 13.34 -1.52
CA PRO A 149 -17.16 13.63 -1.53
C PRO A 149 -16.87 14.90 -0.72
N THR A 150 -16.07 14.75 0.32
CA THR A 150 -15.72 15.82 1.25
C THR A 150 -14.26 16.18 1.08
N LEU A 151 -13.96 17.46 0.89
CA LEU A 151 -12.60 17.98 0.86
C LEU A 151 -11.92 17.76 2.23
N LEU A 152 -10.70 17.26 2.20
CA LEU A 152 -9.87 17.12 3.40
C LEU A 152 -9.18 18.45 3.70
N ASP A 153 -9.55 19.09 4.81
CA ASP A 153 -8.90 20.31 5.25
C ASP A 153 -7.42 20.06 5.61
N GLY A 154 -6.54 21.00 5.27
CA GLY A 154 -5.10 20.88 5.49
C GLY A 154 -4.34 20.06 4.45
N THR A 155 -5.00 19.62 3.36
CA THR A 155 -4.35 18.82 2.28
C THR A 155 -4.06 19.62 1.01
N PHE A 156 -4.14 20.93 1.02
CA PHE A 156 -3.79 21.76 -0.13
C PHE A 156 -2.33 21.50 -0.58
N GLY A 157 -2.15 21.20 -1.87
CA GLY A 157 -0.85 20.84 -2.45
C GLY A 157 -0.41 19.40 -2.17
N HIS A 158 -1.17 18.62 -1.37
CA HIS A 158 -0.81 17.26 -1.05
C HIS A 158 -1.54 16.26 -1.95
N TYR A 159 -0.79 15.41 -2.60
CA TYR A 159 -1.33 14.19 -3.18
C TYR A 159 -1.40 13.13 -2.07
N VAL A 160 -2.59 12.91 -1.56
CA VAL A 160 -2.80 11.96 -0.45
C VAL A 160 -2.78 10.52 -0.94
N TRP A 161 -2.32 9.62 -0.09
CA TRP A 161 -2.18 8.22 -0.43
C TRP A 161 -2.58 7.33 0.77
N ARG A 162 -1.80 6.29 1.15
CA ARG A 162 -2.21 5.35 2.20
C ARG A 162 -2.37 5.99 3.57
N ALA A 163 -3.32 5.44 4.32
CA ALA A 163 -3.64 5.85 5.67
C ALA A 163 -3.49 4.69 6.67
N ALA A 164 -3.24 5.03 7.92
CA ALA A 164 -3.24 4.10 9.06
C ALA A 164 -3.80 4.79 10.31
N ALA A 165 -4.31 4.02 11.26
CA ALA A 165 -4.75 4.54 12.55
C ALA A 165 -3.86 4.00 13.67
N PHE A 166 -3.61 4.85 14.67
CA PHE A 166 -2.96 4.45 15.91
C PHE A 166 -3.52 5.26 17.08
N GLY A 167 -3.98 4.57 18.13
CA GLY A 167 -4.71 5.18 19.22
C GLY A 167 -5.95 5.92 18.72
N GLU A 168 -6.14 7.14 19.18
CA GLU A 168 -7.28 8.00 18.82
C GLU A 168 -7.02 8.87 17.59
N LYS A 169 -5.97 8.57 16.81
CA LYS A 169 -5.55 9.38 15.67
C LYS A 169 -5.52 8.59 14.38
N ALA A 170 -5.87 9.27 13.29
CA ALA A 170 -5.63 8.84 11.93
C ALA A 170 -4.36 9.50 11.38
N PHE A 171 -3.64 8.78 10.52
CA PHE A 171 -2.44 9.25 9.85
C PHE A 171 -2.55 8.96 8.35
N LEU A 172 -2.02 9.87 7.54
CA LEU A 172 -2.15 9.85 6.08
C LEU A 172 -0.82 10.25 5.43
N CYS A 173 -0.42 9.53 4.40
CA CYS A 173 0.67 9.98 3.54
C CYS A 173 0.21 11.12 2.64
N GLY A 174 0.98 12.22 2.61
CA GLY A 174 0.75 13.34 1.72
C GLY A 174 2.04 13.71 0.98
N ARG A 175 2.10 13.46 -0.33
CA ARG A 175 3.21 13.89 -1.17
C ARG A 175 2.96 15.31 -1.67
N ARG A 176 3.94 16.20 -1.58
CA ARG A 176 3.84 17.57 -2.09
C ARG A 176 5.16 18.11 -2.61
N LYS A 177 5.09 19.17 -3.40
CA LYS A 177 6.24 20.01 -3.75
C LYS A 177 6.70 20.81 -2.52
N VAL A 178 8.01 20.88 -2.29
CA VAL A 178 8.59 21.73 -1.24
C VAL A 178 8.41 23.19 -1.67
N GLY A 179 7.78 23.99 -0.81
CA GLY A 179 7.35 25.33 -1.17
C GLY A 179 6.13 25.33 -2.08
N PHE A 180 5.56 26.53 -2.31
CA PHE A 180 4.38 26.73 -3.15
C PHE A 180 4.70 27.50 -4.43
N GLU A 181 5.92 27.33 -4.95
CA GLU A 181 6.28 27.95 -6.22
C GLU A 181 5.41 27.38 -7.34
N VAL A 182 4.75 28.28 -8.06
CA VAL A 182 3.93 27.92 -9.23
C VAL A 182 4.85 27.53 -10.37
N GLY A 183 4.52 26.43 -11.04
CA GLY A 183 5.30 25.94 -12.19
C GLY A 183 5.12 24.46 -12.45
N PRO A 184 5.70 23.97 -13.54
CA PRO A 184 5.60 22.56 -13.91
C PRO A 184 6.15 21.65 -12.79
N LYS A 185 5.91 20.36 -12.94
CA LYS A 185 6.38 19.32 -12.04
C LYS A 185 7.86 19.55 -11.68
N GLY A 186 8.12 19.97 -10.45
CA GLY A 186 9.45 20.29 -9.95
C GLY A 186 10.44 19.14 -10.06
N GLU A 187 11.73 19.44 -9.89
CA GLU A 187 12.77 18.42 -9.81
C GLU A 187 12.46 17.42 -8.66
N PRO A 188 12.87 16.14 -8.78
CA PRO A 188 12.55 15.12 -7.76
C PRO A 188 12.98 15.49 -6.35
N ASN A 189 14.08 16.24 -6.22
CA ASN A 189 14.59 16.68 -4.92
C ASN A 189 13.68 17.71 -4.24
N GLU A 190 12.78 18.33 -4.99
CA GLU A 190 11.80 19.29 -4.49
C GLU A 190 10.50 18.64 -4.02
N ILE A 191 10.38 17.32 -4.10
CA ILE A 191 9.20 16.58 -3.68
C ILE A 191 9.47 15.91 -2.34
N GLU A 192 8.65 16.21 -1.33
CA GLU A 192 8.65 15.55 -0.03
C GLU A 192 7.44 14.64 0.15
N SER A 193 7.60 13.60 0.96
CA SER A 193 6.49 12.75 1.43
C SER A 193 6.31 12.98 2.93
N LEU A 194 5.10 13.36 3.32
CA LEU A 194 4.77 13.77 4.68
C LEU A 194 3.83 12.77 5.36
N MET A 195 3.97 12.70 6.66
CA MET A 195 2.99 12.12 7.55
C MET A 195 2.07 13.22 8.06
N LEU A 196 0.80 13.17 7.68
CA LEU A 196 -0.26 14.03 8.19
C LEU A 196 -0.98 13.28 9.32
N GLU A 197 -1.47 14.01 10.33
CA GLU A 197 -2.29 13.45 11.40
C GLU A 197 -3.64 14.15 11.52
N SER A 198 -4.65 13.42 11.99
CA SER A 198 -6.01 13.92 12.20
C SER A 198 -6.64 13.28 13.44
N ASN A 199 -7.50 14.04 14.12
CA ASN A 199 -8.33 13.52 15.22
C ASN A 199 -9.70 13.00 14.75
N ASP A 200 -10.15 13.38 13.56
CA ASP A 200 -11.51 13.09 13.05
C ASP A 200 -11.51 12.41 11.67
N GLY A 201 -10.36 12.35 11.00
CA GLY A 201 -10.20 11.83 9.65
C GLY A 201 -10.55 12.84 8.54
N LEU A 202 -10.85 14.09 8.88
CA LEU A 202 -11.28 15.14 7.93
C LEU A 202 -10.35 16.36 7.94
N ILE A 203 -9.85 16.76 9.10
CA ILE A 203 -8.95 17.90 9.27
C ILE A 203 -7.53 17.39 9.56
N TRP A 204 -6.60 17.74 8.72
CA TRP A 204 -5.25 17.19 8.70
C TRP A 204 -4.17 18.25 8.98
N GLN A 205 -3.13 17.86 9.67
CA GLN A 205 -1.96 18.70 9.90
C GLN A 205 -0.67 17.90 9.74
N LYS A 206 0.41 18.56 9.34
CA LYS A 206 1.72 17.91 9.25
C LYS A 206 2.17 17.43 10.61
N ARG A 207 2.54 16.16 10.69
CA ARG A 207 3.10 15.52 11.89
C ARG A 207 4.60 15.30 11.77
N ALA A 208 5.05 14.77 10.64
CA ALA A 208 6.44 14.41 10.38
C ALA A 208 6.72 14.36 8.87
N THR A 209 7.96 14.07 8.50
CA THR A 209 8.38 13.90 7.10
C THR A 209 8.90 12.48 6.91
N PHE A 210 8.21 11.68 6.11
CA PHE A 210 8.68 10.36 5.69
C PHE A 210 9.95 10.46 4.84
N GLN A 211 9.90 11.28 3.78
CA GLN A 211 11.00 11.49 2.84
C GLN A 211 11.16 12.98 2.56
N GLU A 212 12.35 13.52 2.80
CA GLU A 212 12.64 14.94 2.67
C GLU A 212 12.89 15.34 1.22
N THR A 213 13.35 14.41 0.40
CA THR A 213 13.65 14.61 -1.01
C THR A 213 13.25 13.38 -1.83
N ALA A 214 12.91 13.59 -3.08
CA ALA A 214 12.44 12.56 -4.01
C ALA A 214 11.32 11.70 -3.38
N GLY A 215 10.50 12.33 -2.54
CA GLY A 215 9.39 11.70 -1.84
C GLY A 215 8.27 11.31 -2.79
N ASP A 216 7.64 10.20 -2.50
CA ASP A 216 6.53 9.68 -3.31
C ASP A 216 5.53 8.93 -2.42
N GLU A 217 4.73 8.05 -3.02
CA GLU A 217 3.79 7.15 -2.35
C GLU A 217 4.48 6.41 -1.20
N THR A 218 3.92 6.48 0.00
CA THR A 218 4.48 5.82 1.18
C THR A 218 3.40 4.99 1.87
N ALA A 219 3.62 3.68 1.93
CA ALA A 219 2.83 2.77 2.75
C ALA A 219 3.48 2.64 4.13
N PHE A 220 2.69 2.61 5.19
CA PHE A 220 3.22 2.51 6.55
C PHE A 220 2.21 1.83 7.49
N LEU A 221 2.74 1.30 8.58
CA LEU A 221 1.95 0.72 9.66
C LEU A 221 2.59 1.08 11.01
N PHE A 222 1.81 0.93 12.07
CA PHE A 222 2.25 1.12 13.44
C PHE A 222 2.43 -0.21 14.16
N ASP A 223 3.43 -0.30 15.02
CA ASP A 223 3.50 -1.34 16.02
C ASP A 223 2.63 -1.01 17.25
N ARG A 224 2.65 -1.88 18.26
CA ARG A 224 1.85 -1.70 19.47
C ARG A 224 2.26 -0.51 20.32
N GLN A 225 3.48 -0.02 20.18
CA GLN A 225 4.07 1.10 20.93
C GLN A 225 3.97 2.41 20.14
N GLY A 226 3.46 2.37 18.91
CA GLY A 226 3.37 3.52 18.00
C GLY A 226 4.62 3.70 17.14
N GLY A 227 5.56 2.76 17.17
CA GLY A 227 6.68 2.73 16.24
C GLY A 227 6.17 2.56 14.80
N ILE A 228 6.76 3.28 13.86
CA ILE A 228 6.41 3.26 12.44
C ILE A 228 7.41 2.42 11.68
N LEU A 229 6.86 1.55 10.81
CA LEU A 229 7.57 0.91 9.72
C LEU A 229 6.89 1.29 8.41
N GLY A 230 7.64 1.83 7.45
CA GLY A 230 7.11 2.29 6.17
C GLY A 230 7.98 1.92 4.98
N ILE A 231 7.35 1.87 3.81
CA ILE A 231 7.99 1.70 2.50
C ILE A 231 7.66 2.91 1.65
N GLY A 232 8.66 3.74 1.38
CA GLY A 232 8.55 4.92 0.54
C GLY A 232 9.04 4.62 -0.89
N ARG A 233 8.20 4.87 -1.89
CA ARG A 233 8.58 4.85 -3.30
C ARG A 233 9.60 5.94 -3.59
N ARG A 234 10.56 5.66 -4.47
CA ARG A 234 11.50 6.62 -5.06
C ARG A 234 11.76 6.28 -6.52
N ARG A 235 12.41 7.18 -7.26
CA ARG A 235 12.83 6.92 -8.65
C ARG A 235 13.79 5.75 -8.79
N GLY A 236 14.69 5.56 -7.82
CA GLY A 236 15.60 4.42 -7.73
C GLY A 236 15.01 3.32 -6.85
N THR A 237 15.82 2.77 -5.95
CA THR A 237 15.37 1.78 -4.97
C THR A 237 14.38 2.40 -3.99
N ALA A 238 13.38 1.64 -3.56
CA ALA A 238 12.45 2.04 -2.51
C ALA A 238 13.20 2.24 -1.17
N GLN A 239 12.58 2.93 -0.24
CA GLN A 239 13.18 3.27 1.04
C GLN A 239 12.39 2.66 2.19
N LEU A 240 13.09 1.90 3.04
CA LEU A 240 12.58 1.49 4.34
C LEU A 240 12.67 2.66 5.32
N LEU A 241 11.59 2.95 6.01
CA LEU A 241 11.41 4.08 6.90
C LEU A 241 11.03 3.60 8.29
N GLN A 242 11.76 4.06 9.30
CA GLN A 242 11.48 3.70 10.69
C GLN A 242 11.56 4.94 11.60
N SER A 243 10.63 5.08 12.51
CA SER A 243 10.64 6.14 13.52
C SER A 243 9.78 5.75 14.71
N ASP A 244 10.19 6.16 15.90
CA ASP A 244 9.40 6.05 17.13
C ASP A 244 8.77 7.40 17.49
N PRO A 245 7.69 7.42 18.28
CA PRO A 245 7.16 8.67 18.82
C PRO A 245 8.25 9.46 19.56
N PRO A 246 8.32 10.77 19.40
CA PRO A 246 7.41 11.67 18.70
C PRO A 246 7.68 11.89 17.21
N TYR A 247 8.33 10.98 16.50
CA TYR A 247 8.60 10.96 15.04
C TYR A 247 9.52 12.09 14.57
N THR A 248 10.45 12.50 15.42
CA THR A 248 11.44 13.53 15.12
C THR A 248 12.75 12.97 14.60
N LYS A 249 12.98 11.67 14.78
CA LYS A 249 14.18 10.96 14.32
C LYS A 249 13.77 9.80 13.42
N TRP A 250 14.32 9.77 12.22
CA TRP A 250 14.02 8.76 11.22
C TRP A 250 15.27 7.98 10.83
N VAL A 251 15.13 6.67 10.77
CA VAL A 251 16.06 5.78 10.09
C VAL A 251 15.51 5.52 8.70
N ARG A 252 16.30 5.83 7.67
CA ARG A 252 15.97 5.66 6.26
C ARG A 252 17.02 4.81 5.61
N ARG A 253 16.65 3.64 5.07
CA ARG A 253 17.55 2.70 4.39
C ARG A 253 17.01 2.38 3.01
N ASN A 254 17.87 2.36 2.00
CA ASN A 254 17.47 1.90 0.69
C ASN A 254 17.21 0.39 0.74
N LEU A 255 16.12 -0.03 0.11
CA LEU A 255 15.86 -1.43 -0.18
C LEU A 255 16.70 -1.87 -1.40
N ASP A 256 16.70 -3.16 -1.68
CA ASP A 256 17.45 -3.76 -2.80
C ASP A 256 16.84 -3.47 -4.19
N ARG A 257 15.59 -2.97 -4.26
CA ARG A 257 14.87 -2.75 -5.51
C ARG A 257 13.88 -1.59 -5.48
N HIS A 258 13.40 -1.19 -6.66
CA HIS A 258 12.28 -0.28 -6.80
C HIS A 258 10.97 -0.97 -6.44
N ILE A 259 10.10 -0.27 -5.72
CA ILE A 259 8.70 -0.68 -5.44
C ILE A 259 7.79 0.49 -5.81
N GLY A 260 6.95 0.32 -6.81
CA GLY A 260 5.91 1.30 -7.21
C GLY A 260 4.56 0.90 -6.64
N GLY A 261 3.78 1.87 -6.15
CA GLY A 261 2.51 1.60 -5.47
C GLY A 261 2.69 0.71 -4.25
N PRO A 262 3.56 1.07 -3.26
CA PRO A 262 3.95 0.16 -2.20
C PRO A 262 2.79 -0.24 -1.29
N LEU A 263 2.86 -1.48 -0.83
CA LEU A 263 2.08 -2.05 0.26
C LEU A 263 3.05 -2.49 1.35
N ILE A 264 2.67 -2.31 2.61
CA ILE A 264 3.26 -3.00 3.75
C ILE A 264 2.14 -3.59 4.61
N ALA A 265 2.30 -4.85 5.02
CA ALA A 265 1.36 -5.54 5.90
C ALA A 265 2.10 -6.47 6.85
N LYS A 266 1.44 -6.87 7.94
CA LYS A 266 1.94 -7.91 8.84
C LYS A 266 1.11 -9.18 8.64
N TRP A 267 1.76 -10.31 8.31
CA TRP A 267 1.12 -11.59 8.08
C TRP A 267 1.98 -12.74 8.60
N GLY A 268 1.39 -13.70 9.30
CA GLY A 268 2.11 -14.83 9.88
C GLY A 268 3.27 -14.44 10.82
N GLY A 269 3.16 -13.28 11.48
CA GLY A 269 4.23 -12.74 12.33
C GLY A 269 5.36 -12.01 11.60
N ARG A 270 5.31 -11.94 10.25
CA ARG A 270 6.32 -11.35 9.37
C ARG A 270 5.79 -10.11 8.67
N MET A 271 6.69 -9.32 8.09
CA MET A 271 6.33 -8.17 7.26
C MET A 271 6.30 -8.57 5.79
N VAL A 272 5.20 -8.23 5.14
CA VAL A 272 4.98 -8.38 3.70
C VAL A 272 5.12 -7.01 3.05
N VAL A 273 5.86 -6.94 1.94
CA VAL A 273 5.95 -5.77 1.07
C VAL A 273 5.48 -6.18 -0.31
N GLY A 274 4.58 -5.42 -0.87
CA GLY A 274 4.09 -5.61 -2.24
C GLY A 274 4.20 -4.36 -3.07
N GLY A 275 4.17 -4.52 -4.39
CA GLY A 275 4.18 -3.40 -5.31
C GLY A 275 4.68 -3.75 -6.70
N ARG A 276 4.82 -2.72 -7.54
CA ARG A 276 5.37 -2.88 -8.89
C ARG A 276 6.88 -3.03 -8.84
N HIS A 277 7.37 -4.14 -9.35
CA HIS A 277 8.77 -4.41 -9.57
C HIS A 277 9.10 -4.40 -11.07
N SER A 278 10.17 -3.73 -11.46
CA SER A 278 10.66 -3.73 -12.84
C SER A 278 11.55 -4.95 -13.06
N THR A 279 11.21 -5.78 -14.04
CA THR A 279 11.97 -6.95 -14.45
C THR A 279 12.42 -6.81 -15.91
N ASP A 280 13.27 -7.71 -16.40
CA ASP A 280 13.65 -7.84 -17.82
C ASP A 280 12.45 -8.14 -18.74
N ARG A 281 11.38 -8.72 -18.17
CA ARG A 281 10.09 -8.99 -18.86
C ARG A 281 9.08 -7.84 -18.72
N GLY A 282 9.53 -6.67 -18.27
CA GLY A 282 8.68 -5.51 -17.98
C GLY A 282 8.18 -5.45 -16.53
N PRO A 283 7.29 -4.50 -16.20
CA PRO A 283 6.79 -4.33 -14.84
C PRO A 283 5.88 -5.48 -14.42
N LYS A 284 6.09 -5.96 -13.19
CA LYS A 284 5.32 -7.05 -12.57
C LYS A 284 4.82 -6.64 -11.19
N THR A 285 3.70 -7.21 -10.77
CA THR A 285 3.23 -7.14 -9.40
C THR A 285 3.92 -8.23 -8.59
N SER A 286 4.70 -7.83 -7.60
CA SER A 286 5.54 -8.71 -6.78
C SER A 286 5.17 -8.57 -5.31
N MET A 287 5.24 -9.69 -4.59
CA MET A 287 5.04 -9.78 -3.14
C MET A 287 6.26 -10.41 -2.49
N CYS A 288 6.75 -9.78 -1.43
CA CYS A 288 8.01 -10.14 -0.79
C CYS A 288 7.85 -10.21 0.73
N TRP A 289 8.62 -11.09 1.36
CA TRP A 289 8.95 -10.97 2.78
C TRP A 289 10.03 -9.89 2.97
N LEU A 290 9.84 -9.01 3.94
CA LEU A 290 10.86 -8.05 4.36
C LEU A 290 11.73 -8.68 5.45
N VAL A 291 13.01 -8.89 5.17
CA VAL A 291 14.01 -9.42 6.11
C VAL A 291 15.13 -8.39 6.24
N GLY A 292 15.20 -7.71 7.38
CA GLY A 292 16.12 -6.59 7.54
C GLY A 292 15.77 -5.44 6.58
N SER A 293 16.58 -5.23 5.55
CA SER A 293 16.35 -4.27 4.45
C SER A 293 16.32 -4.94 3.08
N GLU A 294 16.18 -6.27 3.03
CA GLU A 294 16.10 -7.05 1.81
C GLU A 294 14.70 -7.58 1.57
N LEU A 295 14.33 -7.69 0.30
CA LEU A 295 13.01 -8.17 -0.14
C LEU A 295 13.15 -9.56 -0.76
N HIS A 296 12.67 -10.56 -0.04
CA HIS A 296 12.64 -11.96 -0.49
C HIS A 296 11.31 -12.24 -1.16
N GLU A 297 11.32 -12.26 -2.51
CA GLU A 297 10.11 -12.47 -3.30
C GLU A 297 9.55 -13.87 -3.08
N PHE A 298 8.28 -13.96 -2.70
CA PHE A 298 7.55 -15.21 -2.59
C PHE A 298 6.48 -15.36 -3.68
N ALA A 299 6.12 -14.29 -4.38
CA ALA A 299 5.17 -14.34 -5.48
C ALA A 299 5.40 -13.22 -6.51
N GLU A 300 5.45 -13.60 -7.80
CA GLU A 300 5.22 -12.74 -8.94
C GLU A 300 3.82 -13.08 -9.48
N LEU A 301 2.92 -12.10 -9.48
CA LEU A 301 1.54 -12.34 -9.90
C LEU A 301 1.38 -12.20 -11.41
N PRO A 302 0.38 -12.87 -12.01
CA PRO A 302 0.01 -12.65 -13.41
C PRO A 302 -0.28 -11.17 -13.65
N SER A 303 0.66 -10.47 -14.29
CA SER A 303 0.59 -9.03 -14.50
C SER A 303 1.51 -8.57 -15.63
N GLY A 304 1.26 -7.39 -16.16
CA GLY A 304 2.06 -6.78 -17.22
C GLY A 304 1.45 -5.46 -17.68
N GLY A 305 2.22 -4.69 -18.45
CA GLY A 305 1.83 -3.35 -18.85
C GLY A 305 1.68 -2.43 -17.64
N ASP A 306 0.60 -1.66 -17.59
CA ASP A 306 0.24 -0.91 -16.40
C ASP A 306 -0.38 -1.84 -15.36
N ASN A 307 0.23 -1.91 -14.17
CA ASN A 307 -0.17 -2.91 -13.16
C ASN A 307 0.24 -2.54 -11.74
N SER A 308 -0.19 -3.35 -10.76
CA SER A 308 0.19 -3.41 -9.36
C SER A 308 -0.76 -2.67 -8.41
N TYR A 309 -0.24 -1.87 -7.48
CA TYR A 309 -0.98 -1.19 -6.40
C TYR A 309 -1.85 -2.19 -5.62
N PRO A 310 -1.21 -3.13 -4.92
CA PRO A 310 -1.93 -4.22 -4.28
C PRO A 310 -2.71 -3.76 -3.06
N GLY A 311 -3.93 -4.30 -2.89
CA GLY A 311 -4.64 -4.37 -1.62
C GLY A 311 -4.38 -5.72 -0.96
N PHE A 312 -4.41 -5.79 0.37
CA PHE A 312 -4.08 -7.00 1.11
C PHE A 312 -4.87 -7.10 2.42
N VAL A 313 -5.52 -8.23 2.64
CA VAL A 313 -6.26 -8.53 3.86
C VAL A 313 -5.84 -9.89 4.41
N VAL A 314 -5.42 -9.90 5.66
CA VAL A 314 -5.15 -11.12 6.42
C VAL A 314 -6.47 -11.70 6.91
N ILE A 315 -6.76 -12.96 6.57
CA ILE A 315 -7.95 -13.72 7.00
C ILE A 315 -7.63 -14.49 8.28
N THR A 316 -6.53 -15.24 8.26
CA THR A 316 -5.99 -15.99 9.40
C THR A 316 -4.48 -15.76 9.48
N PRO A 317 -3.78 -16.21 10.52
CA PRO A 317 -2.32 -16.16 10.54
C PRO A 317 -1.67 -16.85 9.33
N MET A 318 -2.36 -17.77 8.66
CA MET A 318 -1.84 -18.54 7.52
C MET A 318 -2.47 -18.16 6.19
N GLU A 319 -3.60 -17.46 6.18
CA GLU A 319 -4.38 -17.16 4.98
C GLU A 319 -4.54 -15.66 4.79
N ALA A 320 -4.46 -15.22 3.55
CA ALA A 320 -4.70 -13.84 3.15
C ALA A 320 -5.38 -13.80 1.78
N VAL A 321 -5.97 -12.65 1.46
CA VAL A 321 -6.44 -12.33 0.11
C VAL A 321 -5.79 -11.04 -0.35
N MET A 322 -5.57 -10.92 -1.65
CA MET A 322 -5.02 -9.70 -2.23
C MET A 322 -5.72 -9.32 -3.52
N SER A 323 -5.66 -8.02 -3.83
CA SER A 323 -6.09 -7.46 -5.10
C SER A 323 -4.93 -6.76 -5.80
N TRP A 324 -4.99 -6.68 -7.11
CA TRP A 324 -4.13 -5.84 -7.94
C TRP A 324 -4.84 -5.48 -9.24
N TYR A 325 -4.29 -4.53 -9.98
CA TYR A 325 -4.74 -4.29 -11.34
C TYR A 325 -3.66 -4.63 -12.35
N SER A 326 -4.08 -4.92 -13.58
CA SER A 326 -3.12 -5.24 -14.65
C SER A 326 -3.73 -5.09 -16.04
N SER A 327 -2.88 -4.70 -17.00
CA SER A 327 -3.21 -4.60 -18.42
C SER A 327 -2.71 -5.78 -19.26
N HIS A 328 -2.28 -6.89 -18.63
CA HIS A 328 -1.67 -8.03 -19.34
C HIS A 328 -2.63 -8.75 -20.31
N GLU A 329 -3.93 -8.59 -20.15
CA GLU A 329 -4.97 -9.08 -21.05
C GLU A 329 -5.51 -7.98 -22.00
N GLY A 330 -4.74 -6.89 -22.19
CA GLY A 330 -5.07 -5.79 -23.11
C GLY A 330 -5.68 -4.58 -22.41
N LYS A 331 -6.81 -4.73 -21.71
CA LYS A 331 -7.42 -3.67 -20.91
C LYS A 331 -7.02 -3.81 -19.44
N SER A 332 -6.95 -2.67 -18.75
CA SER A 332 -6.64 -2.64 -17.34
C SER A 332 -7.83 -3.10 -16.52
N SER A 333 -7.72 -4.26 -15.90
CA SER A 333 -8.75 -4.94 -15.12
C SER A 333 -8.28 -5.18 -13.69
N ILE A 334 -9.24 -5.48 -12.79
CA ILE A 334 -8.97 -5.77 -11.38
C ILE A 334 -8.95 -7.29 -11.16
N TYR A 335 -7.90 -7.75 -10.51
CA TYR A 335 -7.67 -9.15 -10.19
C TYR A 335 -7.59 -9.36 -8.68
N MET A 336 -7.84 -10.60 -8.26
CA MET A 336 -7.64 -11.07 -6.89
C MET A 336 -7.04 -12.48 -6.88
N ALA A 337 -6.39 -12.80 -5.76
CA ALA A 337 -5.91 -14.15 -5.45
C ALA A 337 -6.05 -14.44 -3.96
N ASP A 338 -6.09 -15.72 -3.64
CA ASP A 338 -6.02 -16.24 -2.28
C ASP A 338 -4.57 -16.71 -2.03
N LEU A 339 -4.06 -16.44 -0.82
CA LEU A 339 -2.70 -16.77 -0.42
C LEU A 339 -2.72 -17.63 0.84
N GLU A 340 -1.85 -18.65 0.86
CA GLU A 340 -1.68 -19.52 2.02
C GLU A 340 -0.20 -19.74 2.33
N ILE A 341 0.23 -19.48 3.58
CA ILE A 341 1.57 -19.82 4.05
C ILE A 341 1.65 -21.34 4.20
N ARG A 342 2.58 -21.98 3.48
CA ARG A 342 2.83 -23.40 3.62
C ARG A 342 3.33 -23.72 5.02
N THR A 343 2.70 -24.67 5.67
CA THR A 343 3.22 -25.27 6.90
C THR A 343 4.01 -26.51 6.56
N ASP A 344 5.22 -26.65 7.11
CA ASP A 344 6.02 -27.89 7.00
C ASP A 344 5.37 -29.10 7.71
N LYS A 345 4.12 -28.97 8.16
CA LYS A 345 3.41 -30.09 8.83
C LYS A 345 3.38 -31.37 7.98
N GLY A 346 3.36 -31.26 6.65
CA GLY A 346 3.50 -32.40 5.75
C GLY A 346 4.86 -33.06 5.82
N ALA A 347 5.93 -32.26 5.86
CA ALA A 347 7.31 -32.76 5.98
C ALA A 347 7.57 -33.36 7.37
N ASP A 348 7.06 -32.73 8.46
CA ASP A 348 7.18 -33.25 9.80
C ASP A 348 6.35 -34.48 10.05
N LEU A 349 5.15 -34.60 9.47
CA LEU A 349 4.36 -35.84 9.51
C LEU A 349 5.06 -36.97 8.76
N LEU A 350 5.61 -36.67 7.56
CA LEU A 350 6.38 -37.66 6.79
C LEU A 350 7.64 -38.11 7.55
N ARG A 351 8.37 -37.19 8.18
CA ARG A 351 9.53 -37.52 9.02
C ARG A 351 9.14 -38.34 10.25
N LYS A 352 8.05 -37.98 10.93
CA LYS A 352 7.53 -38.77 12.08
C LYS A 352 7.09 -40.18 11.71
N HIS A 353 6.70 -40.42 10.47
CA HIS A 353 6.28 -41.73 9.97
C HIS A 353 7.29 -42.42 9.05
N GLY A 354 8.55 -41.94 9.04
CA GLY A 354 9.64 -42.54 8.24
C GLY A 354 9.59 -42.28 6.73
N GLY A 355 8.75 -41.32 6.31
CA GLY A 355 8.67 -40.88 4.92
C GLY A 355 9.76 -39.88 4.54
N LYS A 356 10.21 -39.89 3.29
CA LYS A 356 11.14 -38.92 2.74
C LYS A 356 10.40 -37.82 1.98
N THR A 357 10.84 -36.58 2.09
CA THR A 357 10.31 -35.46 1.29
C THR A 357 10.72 -35.58 -0.18
N GLY A 358 10.03 -34.90 -1.08
CA GLY A 358 10.35 -34.93 -2.51
C GLY A 358 11.77 -34.44 -2.85
N GLU A 359 12.38 -33.58 -2.01
CA GLU A 359 13.77 -33.15 -2.14
C GLU A 359 14.76 -34.21 -1.66
N GLU A 360 14.46 -34.93 -0.58
CA GLU A 360 15.27 -36.04 -0.08
C GLU A 360 15.25 -37.26 -1.04
N LEU A 361 14.18 -37.40 -1.81
CA LEU A 361 14.08 -38.41 -2.87
C LEU A 361 14.89 -38.04 -4.12
N LYS A 362 15.00 -36.75 -4.46
CA LYS A 362 15.83 -36.27 -5.58
C LYS A 362 17.33 -36.32 -5.27
N SER A 363 17.74 -36.13 -4.02
CA SER A 363 19.14 -36.21 -3.59
C SER A 363 19.64 -37.65 -3.41
N ALA A 364 18.76 -38.63 -3.29
CA ALA A 364 19.12 -40.04 -3.14
C ALA A 364 19.17 -40.82 -4.47
N GLY A 365 18.92 -40.16 -5.59
CA GLY A 365 18.88 -40.74 -6.94
C GLY A 365 20.02 -40.28 -7.87
N ASN A 366 21.11 -39.69 -7.32
CA ASN A 366 22.35 -39.37 -8.04
C ASN A 366 23.49 -40.23 -7.54
#